data_b971391d9d2e7938114c2011d8f801b0
#
_entry.id   b971391d9d2e7938114c2011d8f801b0
#
_cell.length_a   1.000
_cell.length_b   1.000
_cell.length_c   1.000
_cell.angle_alpha   90.00
_cell.angle_beta   90.00
_cell.angle_gamma   90.00
#
_symmetry.space_group_name_H-M   'P 1'
#
loop_
_entity.id
_entity.type
_entity.pdbx_description
1 polymer ?
#
loop_
_entity_poly.entity_id
_entity_poly.type
_entity_poly.pdbx_seq_one_letter_code
_entity_poly.pdbx_strand_id
1 'polypeptide(L)'
;MEQTNTPQQPSRKKAILSLLVLLALTCVVVFIFSSHWAEISTALAQLSFWQVLLVLAIGLTYPLLEGIVCWLIIRCRLPGFTLRRGMDAAFVGIFGNVVGLGAGAVPMESYYLYHCGLPLGPGVGLMTLQYVFLSLIHISEPTRRS
;
A
#
# COMPACT_ATOMS: atom_id res chain seq x y z
N MET A 1 -15.01 -20.27 -30.41
CA MET A 1 -15.20 -18.83 -30.68
C MET A 1 -14.52 -18.07 -29.53
N GLU A 2 -13.28 -17.72 -29.75
CA GLU A 2 -12.39 -17.06 -28.76
C GLU A 2 -12.58 -15.54 -28.92
N GLN A 3 -13.29 -14.93 -27.99
CA GLN A 3 -13.41 -13.48 -27.95
C GLN A 3 -12.09 -12.91 -27.40
N THR A 4 -11.21 -12.51 -28.27
CA THR A 4 -10.05 -11.69 -27.97
C THR A 4 -10.54 -10.34 -27.47
N ASN A 5 -10.62 -10.18 -26.15
CA ASN A 5 -10.80 -8.89 -25.49
C ASN A 5 -9.52 -8.07 -25.70
N THR A 6 -9.46 -7.34 -26.79
CA THR A 6 -8.46 -6.28 -26.98
C THR A 6 -8.71 -5.19 -25.92
N PRO A 7 -7.70 -4.82 -25.11
CA PRO A 7 -7.84 -3.74 -24.14
C PRO A 7 -8.14 -2.43 -24.92
N GLN A 8 -9.34 -1.89 -24.72
CA GLN A 8 -9.74 -0.61 -25.32
C GLN A 8 -8.80 0.48 -24.78
N GLN A 9 -7.95 1.00 -25.65
CA GLN A 9 -7.15 2.19 -25.33
C GLN A 9 -8.11 3.33 -24.94
N PRO A 10 -7.89 3.95 -23.75
CA PRO A 10 -8.72 5.06 -23.32
C PRO A 10 -8.66 6.18 -24.37
N SER A 11 -9.81 6.69 -24.79
CA SER A 11 -9.84 7.76 -25.79
C SER A 11 -9.00 8.94 -25.26
N ARG A 12 -8.23 9.60 -26.14
CA ARG A 12 -7.34 10.71 -25.77
C ARG A 12 -8.02 11.79 -24.91
N LYS A 13 -9.31 12.03 -25.15
CA LYS A 13 -10.13 12.95 -24.35
C LYS A 13 -10.31 12.50 -22.90
N LYS A 14 -10.54 11.19 -22.67
CA LYS A 14 -10.64 10.63 -21.31
C LYS A 14 -9.30 10.66 -20.58
N ALA A 15 -8.19 10.38 -21.27
CA ALA A 15 -6.85 10.48 -20.70
C ALA A 15 -6.50 11.93 -20.30
N ILE A 16 -6.80 12.90 -21.16
CA ILE A 16 -6.57 14.32 -20.86
C ILE A 16 -7.43 14.78 -19.68
N LEU A 17 -8.71 14.38 -19.65
CA LEU A 17 -9.61 14.72 -18.56
C LEU A 17 -9.11 14.13 -17.22
N SER A 18 -8.67 12.87 -17.22
CA SER A 18 -8.10 12.23 -16.04
C SER A 18 -6.82 12.93 -15.56
N LEU A 19 -5.96 13.34 -16.48
CA LEU A 19 -4.76 14.11 -16.16
C LEU A 19 -5.10 15.49 -15.55
N LEU A 20 -6.08 16.19 -16.11
CA LEU A 20 -6.54 17.48 -15.59
C LEU A 20 -7.14 17.34 -14.19
N VAL A 21 -7.96 16.32 -13.96
CA VAL A 21 -8.52 16.05 -12.62
C VAL A 21 -7.42 15.74 -11.61
N LEU A 22 -6.44 14.91 -12.00
CA LEU A 22 -5.30 14.60 -11.15
C LEU A 22 -4.48 15.87 -10.84
N LEU A 23 -4.21 16.69 -11.84
CA LEU A 23 -3.50 17.96 -11.67
C LEU A 23 -4.25 18.91 -10.74
N ALA A 24 -5.56 19.06 -10.94
CA ALA A 24 -6.40 19.89 -10.09
C ALA A 24 -6.40 19.40 -8.63
N LEU A 25 -6.53 18.08 -8.42
CA LEU A 25 -6.47 17.47 -7.09
C LEU A 25 -5.10 17.72 -6.42
N THR A 26 -4.02 17.54 -7.17
CA THR A 26 -2.67 17.82 -6.68
C THR A 26 -2.50 19.30 -6.30
N CYS A 27 -2.98 20.22 -7.12
CA CYS A 27 -2.95 21.64 -6.82
C CYS A 27 -3.73 21.99 -5.54
N VAL A 28 -4.92 21.37 -5.34
CA VAL A 28 -5.72 21.56 -4.13
C VAL A 28 -4.95 21.07 -2.90
N VAL A 29 -4.36 19.89 -2.97
CA VAL A 29 -3.55 19.34 -1.85
C VAL A 29 -2.37 20.24 -1.54
N VAL A 30 -1.62 20.66 -2.55
CA VAL A 30 -0.47 21.58 -2.39
C VAL A 30 -0.92 22.91 -1.79
N PHE A 31 -2.06 23.46 -2.24
CA PHE A 31 -2.62 24.71 -1.71
C PHE A 31 -2.99 24.58 -0.23
N ILE A 32 -3.68 23.51 0.16
CA ILE A 32 -4.03 23.25 1.56
C ILE A 32 -2.74 23.11 2.41
N PHE A 33 -1.77 22.35 1.93
CA PHE A 33 -0.48 22.20 2.64
C PHE A 33 0.27 23.52 2.77
N SER A 34 0.30 24.34 1.71
CA SER A 34 0.99 25.62 1.74
C SER A 34 0.35 26.64 2.68
N SER A 35 -0.99 26.61 2.80
CA SER A 35 -1.71 27.52 3.72
C SER A 35 -1.50 27.16 5.19
N HIS A 36 -1.25 25.89 5.51
CA HIS A 36 -0.98 25.42 6.89
C HIS A 36 0.51 25.17 7.19
N TRP A 37 1.40 25.51 6.26
CA TRP A 37 2.82 25.21 6.38
C TRP A 37 3.47 25.81 7.63
N ALA A 38 3.08 27.04 8.00
CA ALA A 38 3.59 27.70 9.19
C ALA A 38 3.20 26.95 10.48
N GLU A 39 1.96 26.47 10.57
CA GLU A 39 1.48 25.69 11.72
C GLU A 39 2.18 24.33 11.78
N ILE A 40 2.29 23.64 10.64
CA ILE A 40 2.95 22.35 10.54
C ILE A 40 4.44 22.48 10.92
N SER A 41 5.14 23.47 10.40
CA SER A 41 6.56 23.68 10.69
C SER A 41 6.80 24.02 12.16
N THR A 42 5.91 24.81 12.77
CA THR A 42 5.97 25.14 14.19
C THR A 42 5.71 23.91 15.07
N ALA A 43 4.71 23.11 14.71
CA ALA A 43 4.40 21.86 15.41
C ALA A 43 5.56 20.85 15.30
N LEU A 44 6.17 20.72 14.12
CA LEU A 44 7.33 19.87 13.91
C LEU A 44 8.57 20.34 14.69
N ALA A 45 8.78 21.66 14.77
CA ALA A 45 9.90 22.23 15.52
C ALA A 45 9.77 22.04 17.05
N GLN A 46 8.55 21.83 17.54
CA GLN A 46 8.29 21.55 18.96
C GLN A 46 8.49 20.08 19.32
N LEU A 47 8.60 19.18 18.32
CA LEU A 47 8.82 17.76 18.57
C LEU A 47 10.24 17.54 19.11
N SER A 48 10.32 16.87 20.26
CA SER A 48 11.59 16.37 20.78
C SER A 48 12.15 15.29 19.86
N PHE A 49 13.48 15.21 19.77
CA PHE A 49 14.16 14.14 19.01
C PHE A 49 13.63 12.74 19.36
N TRP A 50 13.34 12.49 20.63
CA TRP A 50 12.78 11.22 21.10
C TRP A 50 11.37 10.94 20.57
N GLN A 51 10.54 11.97 20.44
CA GLN A 51 9.20 11.84 19.87
C GLN A 51 9.27 11.49 18.37
N VAL A 52 10.16 12.12 17.63
CA VAL A 52 10.39 11.80 16.21
C VAL A 52 10.89 10.38 16.07
N LEU A 53 11.85 9.96 16.89
CA LEU A 53 12.37 8.59 16.87
C LEU A 53 11.28 7.56 17.21
N LEU A 54 10.43 7.86 18.18
CA LEU A 54 9.31 7.01 18.57
C LEU A 54 8.30 6.84 17.42
N VAL A 55 7.92 7.94 16.77
CA VAL A 55 6.99 7.93 15.63
C VAL A 55 7.57 7.13 14.47
N LEU A 56 8.86 7.32 14.17
CA LEU A 56 9.55 6.53 13.15
C LEU A 56 9.61 5.05 13.50
N ALA A 57 9.90 4.70 14.74
CA ALA A 57 9.95 3.32 15.20
C ALA A 57 8.57 2.64 15.08
N ILE A 58 7.50 3.32 15.50
CA ILE A 58 6.13 2.83 15.35
C ILE A 58 5.77 2.71 13.86
N GLY A 59 6.09 3.73 13.06
CA GLY A 59 5.82 3.72 11.62
C GLY A 59 6.53 2.59 10.87
N LEU A 60 7.76 2.25 11.27
CA LEU A 60 8.51 1.13 10.69
C LEU A 60 8.03 -0.23 11.18
N THR A 61 7.37 -0.30 12.33
CA THR A 61 6.85 -1.58 12.86
C THR A 61 5.82 -2.21 11.92
N TYR A 62 4.96 -1.41 11.30
CA TYR A 62 3.94 -1.90 10.37
C TYR A 62 4.54 -2.65 9.16
N PRO A 63 5.41 -2.04 8.33
CA PRO A 63 6.00 -2.74 7.18
C PRO A 63 6.87 -3.94 7.59
N LEU A 64 7.51 -3.89 8.77
CA LEU A 64 8.27 -5.03 9.28
C LEU A 64 7.37 -6.22 9.59
N LEU A 65 6.27 -6.00 10.30
CA LEU A 65 5.30 -7.04 10.61
C LEU A 65 4.65 -7.59 9.33
N GLU A 66 4.25 -6.73 8.42
CA GLU A 66 3.66 -7.11 7.14
C GLU A 66 4.64 -7.95 6.31
N GLY A 67 5.91 -7.57 6.25
CA GLY A 67 6.95 -8.34 5.57
C GLY A 67 7.20 -9.71 6.20
N ILE A 68 7.17 -9.82 7.53
CA ILE A 68 7.29 -11.10 8.26
C ILE A 68 6.08 -11.98 7.95
N VAL A 69 4.86 -11.45 7.99
CA VAL A 69 3.63 -12.20 7.69
C VAL A 69 3.65 -12.68 6.23
N CYS A 70 3.98 -11.81 5.28
CA CYS A 70 4.14 -12.16 3.88
C CYS A 70 5.17 -13.30 3.72
N TRP A 71 6.34 -13.19 4.35
CA TRP A 71 7.37 -14.23 4.32
C TRP A 71 6.86 -15.56 4.87
N LEU A 72 6.18 -15.57 6.02
CA LEU A 72 5.64 -16.77 6.65
C LEU A 72 4.63 -17.48 5.73
N ILE A 73 3.70 -16.73 5.14
CA ILE A 73 2.66 -17.26 4.27
C ILE A 73 3.27 -17.83 2.97
N ILE A 74 4.16 -17.07 2.33
CA ILE A 74 4.73 -17.45 1.03
C ILE A 74 5.74 -18.58 1.16
N ARG A 75 6.51 -18.64 2.24
CA ARG A 75 7.47 -19.70 2.52
C ARG A 75 6.83 -21.11 2.50
N CYS A 76 5.56 -21.22 2.90
CA CYS A 76 4.84 -22.49 2.85
C CYS A 76 4.65 -23.01 1.41
N ARG A 77 4.62 -22.13 0.42
CA ARG A 77 4.44 -22.46 -0.99
C ARG A 77 5.74 -22.39 -1.78
N LEU A 78 6.65 -21.54 -1.39
CA LEU A 78 7.98 -21.35 -1.98
C LEU A 78 9.08 -21.50 -0.91
N PRO A 79 9.66 -22.69 -0.72
CA PRO A 79 10.68 -22.94 0.31
C PRO A 79 11.93 -22.05 0.19
N GLY A 80 12.23 -21.53 -1.00
CA GLY A 80 13.33 -20.59 -1.26
C GLY A 80 13.02 -19.12 -1.04
N PHE A 81 11.81 -18.78 -0.57
CA PHE A 81 11.41 -17.39 -0.33
C PHE A 81 12.04 -16.87 0.96
N THR A 82 12.85 -15.83 0.83
CA THR A 82 13.62 -15.25 1.95
C THR A 82 12.86 -14.14 2.65
N LEU A 83 13.19 -13.88 3.91
CA LEU A 83 12.62 -12.77 4.69
C LEU A 83 12.81 -11.41 3.96
N ARG A 84 13.98 -11.20 3.34
CA ARG A 84 14.24 -9.99 2.56
C ARG A 84 13.20 -9.79 1.45
N ARG A 85 12.87 -10.86 0.71
CA ARG A 85 11.83 -10.80 -0.33
C ARG A 85 10.45 -10.52 0.26
N GLY A 86 10.15 -11.00 1.47
CA GLY A 86 8.93 -10.66 2.20
C GLY A 86 8.86 -9.16 2.53
N MET A 87 9.99 -8.60 2.99
CA MET A 87 10.10 -7.16 3.24
C MET A 87 9.94 -6.34 1.95
N ASP A 88 10.61 -6.74 0.87
CA ASP A 88 10.48 -6.08 -0.44
C ASP A 88 9.01 -6.10 -0.92
N ALA A 89 8.29 -7.24 -0.74
CA ALA A 89 6.88 -7.36 -1.07
C ALA A 89 6.01 -6.36 -0.29
N ALA A 90 6.21 -6.26 1.04
CA ALA A 90 5.49 -5.31 1.89
C ALA A 90 5.73 -3.86 1.46
N PHE A 91 6.97 -3.47 1.16
CA PHE A 91 7.26 -2.12 0.65
C PHE A 91 6.62 -1.85 -0.72
N VAL A 92 6.61 -2.85 -1.61
CA VAL A 92 5.92 -2.76 -2.91
C VAL A 92 4.41 -2.61 -2.70
N GLY A 93 3.83 -3.30 -1.71
CA GLY A 93 2.43 -3.17 -1.33
C GLY A 93 2.08 -1.78 -0.81
N ILE A 94 2.88 -1.24 0.11
CA ILE A 94 2.72 0.12 0.63
C ILE A 94 2.79 1.14 -0.50
N PHE A 95 3.79 1.02 -1.38
CA PHE A 95 3.90 1.88 -2.56
C PHE A 95 2.67 1.74 -3.46
N GLY A 96 2.21 0.51 -3.70
CA GLY A 96 1.01 0.21 -4.46
C GLY A 96 -0.23 0.89 -3.88
N ASN A 97 -0.39 0.89 -2.55
CA ASN A 97 -1.48 1.58 -1.87
C ASN A 97 -1.45 3.09 -2.07
N VAL A 98 -0.28 3.70 -2.00
CA VAL A 98 -0.12 5.14 -2.23
C VAL A 98 -0.49 5.51 -3.66
N VAL A 99 0.04 4.78 -4.65
CA VAL A 99 -0.21 5.06 -6.08
C VAL A 99 -1.63 4.66 -6.50
N GLY A 100 -2.16 3.58 -5.95
CA GLY A 100 -3.48 3.03 -6.27
C GLY A 100 -4.62 3.55 -5.39
N LEU A 101 -4.44 4.67 -4.67
CA LEU A 101 -5.45 5.28 -3.80
C LEU A 101 -6.10 4.29 -2.81
N GLY A 102 -5.30 3.42 -2.22
CA GLY A 102 -5.73 2.44 -1.24
C GLY A 102 -6.08 1.05 -1.79
N ALA A 103 -6.19 0.88 -3.11
CA ALA A 103 -6.53 -0.41 -3.73
C ALA A 103 -5.35 -1.10 -4.44
N GLY A 104 -4.18 -0.48 -4.44
CA GLY A 104 -3.03 -0.91 -5.23
C GLY A 104 -2.12 -1.94 -4.56
N ALA A 105 -2.26 -2.22 -3.26
CA ALA A 105 -1.37 -3.14 -2.56
C ALA A 105 -1.44 -4.56 -3.12
N VAL A 106 -2.62 -5.17 -3.13
CA VAL A 106 -2.82 -6.56 -3.58
C VAL A 106 -2.28 -6.80 -5.00
N PRO A 107 -2.62 -5.99 -6.02
CA PRO A 107 -2.09 -6.19 -7.37
C PRO A 107 -0.58 -6.01 -7.44
N MET A 108 -0.01 -5.02 -6.75
CA MET A 108 1.44 -4.75 -6.80
C MET A 108 2.24 -5.83 -6.08
N GLU A 109 1.81 -6.27 -4.90
CA GLU A 109 2.44 -7.40 -4.19
C GLU A 109 2.34 -8.69 -4.98
N SER A 110 1.16 -9.00 -5.54
CA SER A 110 0.96 -10.18 -6.36
C SER A 110 1.84 -10.18 -7.60
N TYR A 111 2.03 -9.03 -8.23
CA TYR A 111 2.94 -8.86 -9.35
C TYR A 111 4.40 -9.08 -8.94
N TYR A 112 4.82 -8.54 -7.80
CA TYR A 112 6.15 -8.78 -7.26
C TYR A 112 6.39 -10.27 -6.95
N LEU A 113 5.41 -10.92 -6.30
CA LEU A 113 5.47 -12.34 -5.97
C LEU A 113 5.51 -13.24 -7.22
N TYR A 114 4.84 -12.82 -8.30
CA TYR A 114 4.93 -13.49 -9.59
C TYR A 114 6.37 -13.50 -10.12
N HIS A 115 7.08 -12.39 -10.02
CA HIS A 115 8.51 -12.33 -10.37
C HIS A 115 9.40 -13.15 -9.44
N CYS A 116 8.94 -13.43 -8.22
CA CYS A 116 9.63 -14.34 -7.29
C CYS A 116 9.36 -15.82 -7.56
N GLY A 117 8.47 -16.15 -8.54
CA GLY A 117 8.15 -17.51 -8.93
C GLY A 117 6.81 -18.05 -8.40
N LEU A 118 5.98 -17.20 -7.79
CA LEU A 118 4.64 -17.59 -7.38
C LEU A 118 3.63 -17.30 -8.50
N PRO A 119 2.81 -18.24 -8.97
CA PRO A 119 1.79 -17.96 -9.99
C PRO A 119 0.83 -16.84 -9.54
N LEU A 120 0.38 -15.99 -10.48
CA LEU A 120 -0.46 -14.82 -10.17
C LEU A 120 -1.74 -15.16 -9.41
N GLY A 121 -2.46 -16.22 -9.80
CA GLY A 121 -3.71 -16.63 -9.15
C GLY A 121 -3.52 -16.91 -7.65
N PRO A 122 -2.63 -17.83 -7.25
CA PRO A 122 -2.27 -18.05 -5.86
C PRO A 122 -1.74 -16.80 -5.16
N GLY A 123 -0.95 -15.97 -5.84
CA GLY A 123 -0.43 -14.70 -5.29
C GLY A 123 -1.55 -13.76 -4.89
N VAL A 124 -2.47 -13.47 -5.79
CA VAL A 124 -3.65 -12.62 -5.53
C VAL A 124 -4.50 -13.21 -4.41
N GLY A 125 -4.76 -14.52 -4.43
CA GLY A 125 -5.55 -15.20 -3.41
C GLY A 125 -4.93 -15.07 -2.01
N LEU A 126 -3.62 -15.29 -1.87
CA LEU A 126 -2.92 -15.20 -0.59
C LEU A 126 -2.87 -13.76 -0.06
N MET A 127 -2.60 -12.79 -0.92
CA MET A 127 -2.57 -11.38 -0.52
C MET A 127 -3.98 -10.87 -0.15
N THR A 128 -5.00 -11.24 -0.90
CA THR A 128 -6.39 -10.91 -0.54
C THR A 128 -6.78 -11.52 0.81
N LEU A 129 -6.40 -12.78 1.07
CA LEU A 129 -6.65 -13.43 2.34
C LEU A 129 -5.94 -12.68 3.50
N GLN A 130 -4.69 -12.28 3.32
CA GLN A 130 -3.94 -11.49 4.30
C GLN A 130 -4.67 -10.19 4.65
N TYR A 131 -5.14 -9.44 3.65
CA TYR A 131 -5.89 -8.20 3.86
C TYR A 131 -7.24 -8.42 4.53
N VAL A 132 -7.95 -9.49 4.19
CA VAL A 132 -9.22 -9.86 4.86
C VAL A 132 -8.98 -10.16 6.35
N PHE A 133 -7.95 -10.90 6.69
CA PHE A 133 -7.62 -11.19 8.10
C PHE A 133 -7.25 -9.91 8.87
N LEU A 134 -6.44 -9.03 8.28
CA LEU A 134 -6.12 -7.73 8.89
C LEU A 134 -7.36 -6.88 9.11
N SER A 135 -8.29 -6.88 8.15
CA SER A 135 -9.56 -6.16 8.24
C SER A 135 -10.46 -6.72 9.35
N LEU A 136 -10.52 -8.05 9.49
CA LEU A 136 -11.32 -8.72 10.54
C LEU A 136 -10.77 -8.42 11.93
N ILE A 137 -9.46 -8.36 12.13
CA ILE A 137 -8.86 -7.98 13.41
C ILE A 137 -9.26 -6.56 13.80
N HIS A 138 -9.33 -5.64 12.85
CA HIS A 138 -9.77 -4.25 13.08
C HIS A 138 -11.25 -4.13 13.45
N ILE A 139 -12.10 -5.01 12.90
CA ILE A 139 -13.55 -5.03 13.18
C ILE A 139 -13.86 -5.70 14.53
N SER A 140 -13.04 -6.65 14.93
CA SER A 140 -13.24 -7.42 16.18
C SER A 140 -12.78 -6.67 17.44
N GLU A 141 -12.22 -5.45 17.31
CA GLU A 141 -11.95 -4.59 18.47
C GLU A 141 -13.30 -4.04 18.98
N PRO A 142 -13.86 -4.60 20.08
CA PRO A 142 -15.13 -4.12 20.57
C PRO A 142 -14.93 -2.68 21.01
N THR A 143 -15.68 -1.77 20.40
CA THR A 143 -15.87 -0.41 20.89
C THR A 143 -16.37 -0.51 22.36
N ARG A 144 -15.46 -0.55 23.29
CA ARG A 144 -15.70 -0.38 24.72
C ARG A 144 -16.01 1.11 24.92
N ARG A 145 -17.21 1.52 24.49
CA ARG A 145 -17.85 2.75 24.94
C ARG A 145 -18.69 2.37 26.16
N SER A 146 -18.13 2.57 27.29
CA SER A 146 -18.88 2.81 28.52
C SER A 146 -18.81 4.29 28.84
#